data_cd1fb50910aace99858adff0086c3c4a
#
_entry.id   cd1fb50910aace99858adff0086c3c4a
#
_cell.length_a   1.000
_cell.length_b   1.000
_cell.length_c   1.000
_cell.angle_alpha   90.00
_cell.angle_beta   90.00
_cell.angle_gamma   90.00
#
_symmetry.space_group_name_H-M   'P 1'
#
loop_
_entity.id
_entity.type
_entity.pdbx_description
1 polymer ?
#
loop_
_entity_poly.entity_id
_entity_poly.type
_entity_poly.pdbx_seq_one_letter_code
_entity_poly.pdbx_strand_id
1 'polypeptide(L)'
;MKADNNFRYLLMANNKYDTSKLSDLQKYVTLENGTEQPFNNKYWNNKEEGIYVDIISMEVLFSSKDKFDSNSGWPSFTKPINNKVITTLKDNSHNMTRIEVRSAKSDAHLGHVFNDGPIDDGDLRYCINSASLKFIPKDKMAENGYEKYLYLFDKNNNHIKQAILAGGCFWGMEHLFADLEGVIDVVNGYSGGDIANPGYKIVSSGISGHAESIKIIYDSTKISYENILRFFLQIHDPTQLNRQQNDIGTQYRSAIFYQDQQQKEIAQNIIKLANNSGKFPGKIVTEITKFKEFYQAEQYHQDYLAKNPNGYSCHKIRDDWQF
;
A
#
# COMPACT_ATOMS: atom_id res chain seq x y z
N MET A 1 -2.26 32.05 -11.12
CA MET A 1 -2.80 31.38 -9.92
C MET A 1 -4.32 31.20 -9.89
N LYS A 2 -5.15 32.03 -10.51
CA LYS A 2 -6.62 31.80 -10.59
C LYS A 2 -7.08 30.80 -11.68
N ALA A 3 -6.26 30.52 -12.67
CA ALA A 3 -6.61 29.61 -13.78
C ALA A 3 -6.52 28.12 -13.40
N ASP A 4 -5.62 27.74 -12.49
CA ASP A 4 -5.46 26.34 -12.07
C ASP A 4 -6.60 25.84 -11.17
N ASN A 5 -7.17 26.72 -10.34
CA ASN A 5 -8.30 26.34 -9.48
C ASN A 5 -9.58 26.08 -10.29
N ASN A 6 -9.83 26.85 -11.36
CA ASN A 6 -10.99 26.63 -12.23
C ASN A 6 -10.88 25.34 -13.05
N PHE A 7 -9.68 24.95 -13.45
CA PHE A 7 -9.45 23.70 -14.18
C PHE A 7 -9.63 22.46 -13.26
N ARG A 8 -9.20 22.58 -11.99
CA ARG A 8 -9.43 21.54 -10.97
C ARG A 8 -10.91 21.41 -10.58
N TYR A 9 -11.61 22.54 -10.47
CA TYR A 9 -13.07 22.57 -10.26
C TYR A 9 -13.83 21.86 -11.40
N LEU A 10 -13.34 22.01 -12.66
CA LEU A 10 -13.90 21.33 -13.83
C LEU A 10 -13.56 19.83 -13.89
N LEU A 11 -12.42 19.38 -13.35
CA LEU A 11 -12.08 17.95 -13.22
C LEU A 11 -12.92 17.26 -12.11
N MET A 12 -13.26 17.96 -11.03
CA MET A 12 -14.20 17.48 -10.02
C MET A 12 -15.67 17.54 -10.49
N ALA A 13 -15.98 18.35 -11.50
CA ALA A 13 -17.31 18.42 -12.14
C ALA A 13 -17.67 17.16 -12.95
N ASN A 14 -16.79 16.18 -13.08
CA ASN A 14 -17.08 14.85 -13.59
C ASN A 14 -17.65 13.93 -12.49
N ASN A 15 -18.68 14.44 -11.74
CA ASN A 15 -19.74 13.74 -10.99
C ASN A 15 -19.46 12.31 -10.44
N LYS A 16 -18.22 11.99 -10.01
CA LYS A 16 -17.93 10.69 -9.41
C LYS A 16 -18.46 10.58 -7.97
N TYR A 17 -18.51 11.72 -7.24
CA TYR A 17 -18.92 11.78 -5.83
C TYR A 17 -19.94 12.89 -5.60
N ASP A 18 -20.99 12.59 -4.82
CA ASP A 18 -21.97 13.57 -4.39
C ASP A 18 -21.43 14.43 -3.24
N THR A 19 -20.96 15.62 -3.56
CA THR A 19 -20.46 16.60 -2.58
C THR A 19 -21.54 17.54 -2.03
N SER A 20 -22.80 17.38 -2.44
CA SER A 20 -23.91 18.24 -2.02
C SER A 20 -24.19 18.15 -0.51
N LYS A 21 -23.90 16.99 0.10
CA LYS A 21 -24.11 16.71 1.53
C LYS A 21 -23.00 17.23 2.45
N LEU A 22 -21.92 17.76 1.90
CA LEU A 22 -20.83 18.35 2.68
C LEU A 22 -21.28 19.66 3.29
N SER A 23 -20.91 19.91 4.56
CA SER A 23 -21.07 21.21 5.18
C SER A 23 -20.17 22.27 4.52
N ASP A 24 -20.45 23.55 4.76
CA ASP A 24 -19.62 24.63 4.19
C ASP A 24 -18.16 24.53 4.63
N LEU A 25 -17.89 24.17 5.89
CA LEU A 25 -16.52 23.92 6.37
C LEU A 25 -15.85 22.75 5.66
N GLN A 26 -16.57 21.65 5.44
CA GLN A 26 -16.03 20.50 4.71
C GLN A 26 -15.72 20.85 3.26
N LYS A 27 -16.59 21.59 2.57
CA LYS A 27 -16.33 22.09 1.20
C LYS A 27 -15.12 23.02 1.18
N TYR A 28 -15.06 23.99 2.09
CA TYR A 28 -13.94 24.91 2.21
C TYR A 28 -12.60 24.17 2.37
N VAL A 29 -12.55 23.16 3.26
CA VAL A 29 -11.34 22.39 3.50
C VAL A 29 -11.01 21.49 2.30
N THR A 30 -11.96 20.65 1.86
CA THR A 30 -11.66 19.57 0.90
C THR A 30 -11.55 20.03 -0.54
N LEU A 31 -12.34 21.04 -0.94
CA LEU A 31 -12.44 21.49 -2.34
C LEU A 31 -11.69 22.81 -2.61
N GLU A 32 -11.54 23.67 -1.59
CA GLU A 32 -10.92 24.98 -1.71
C GLU A 32 -9.53 25.08 -1.05
N ASN A 33 -9.00 23.92 -0.56
CA ASN A 33 -7.71 23.82 0.14
C ASN A 33 -7.66 24.68 1.42
N GLY A 34 -8.79 24.83 2.11
CA GLY A 34 -8.91 25.55 3.36
C GLY A 34 -8.29 24.79 4.54
N THR A 35 -8.18 25.48 5.67
CA THR A 35 -7.73 24.89 6.93
C THR A 35 -8.71 25.27 8.04
N GLU A 36 -9.17 24.29 8.82
CA GLU A 36 -10.00 24.52 9.99
C GLU A 36 -9.21 25.06 11.18
N GLN A 37 -9.88 25.53 12.23
CA GLN A 37 -9.21 26.11 13.39
C GLN A 37 -8.54 25.03 14.26
N PRO A 38 -7.31 25.30 14.75
CA PRO A 38 -6.61 24.41 15.69
C PRO A 38 -7.37 24.31 17.01
N PHE A 39 -7.35 23.15 17.65
CA PHE A 39 -8.02 22.85 18.94
C PHE A 39 -9.55 23.03 18.96
N ASN A 40 -10.12 23.49 17.87
CA ASN A 40 -11.56 23.69 17.70
C ASN A 40 -12.06 22.92 16.47
N ASN A 41 -11.78 21.60 16.44
CA ASN A 41 -12.21 20.68 15.41
C ASN A 41 -12.52 19.31 16.00
N LYS A 42 -13.18 18.46 15.24
CA LYS A 42 -13.86 17.27 15.77
C LYS A 42 -12.92 16.19 16.31
N TYR A 43 -11.74 16.01 15.73
CA TYR A 43 -10.92 14.82 15.96
C TYR A 43 -9.51 15.11 16.51
N TRP A 44 -9.15 16.36 16.79
CA TRP A 44 -7.80 16.68 17.29
C TRP A 44 -7.43 15.87 18.56
N ASN A 45 -8.36 15.70 19.50
CA ASN A 45 -8.17 14.95 20.74
C ASN A 45 -8.93 13.61 20.80
N ASN A 46 -9.48 13.11 19.67
CA ASN A 46 -10.15 11.82 19.65
C ASN A 46 -9.15 10.69 19.94
N LYS A 47 -9.44 9.84 20.93
CA LYS A 47 -8.63 8.70 21.38
C LYS A 47 -9.34 7.35 21.23
N GLU A 48 -10.53 7.33 20.64
CA GLU A 48 -11.28 6.10 20.40
C GLU A 48 -10.59 5.22 19.35
N GLU A 49 -10.65 3.89 19.53
CA GLU A 49 -10.19 2.94 18.50
C GLU A 49 -11.12 2.96 17.30
N GLY A 50 -10.54 3.09 16.12
CA GLY A 50 -11.28 3.12 14.85
C GLY A 50 -10.41 3.62 13.70
N ILE A 51 -11.07 3.81 12.55
CA ILE A 51 -10.45 4.29 11.32
C ILE A 51 -10.97 5.68 10.95
N TYR A 52 -10.13 6.41 10.23
CA TYR A 52 -10.48 7.71 9.65
C TYR A 52 -10.57 7.55 8.14
N VAL A 53 -11.75 7.81 7.59
CA VAL A 53 -12.02 7.71 6.15
C VAL A 53 -12.13 9.10 5.54
N ASP A 54 -11.82 9.21 4.25
CA ASP A 54 -12.09 10.40 3.44
C ASP A 54 -13.58 10.73 3.46
N ILE A 55 -13.94 11.96 3.80
CA ILE A 55 -15.35 12.38 3.91
C ILE A 55 -16.08 12.33 2.57
N ILE A 56 -15.38 12.37 1.43
CA ILE A 56 -15.93 12.36 0.07
C ILE A 56 -16.00 10.94 -0.49
N SER A 57 -14.86 10.25 -0.56
CA SER A 57 -14.77 8.92 -1.21
C SER A 57 -15.07 7.76 -0.27
N MET A 58 -15.13 8.00 1.03
CA MET A 58 -15.26 6.99 2.09
C MET A 58 -14.09 5.97 2.10
N GLU A 59 -12.97 6.29 1.45
CA GLU A 59 -11.76 5.48 1.49
C GLU A 59 -11.07 5.57 2.84
N VAL A 60 -10.57 4.44 3.37
CA VAL A 60 -9.83 4.43 4.64
C VAL A 60 -8.47 5.09 4.44
N LEU A 61 -8.21 6.16 5.21
CA LEU A 61 -6.98 6.95 5.10
C LEU A 61 -6.01 6.67 6.25
N PHE A 62 -6.52 6.65 7.50
CA PHE A 62 -5.67 6.51 8.69
C PHE A 62 -6.30 5.59 9.74
N SER A 63 -5.45 5.03 10.60
CA SER A 63 -5.87 4.27 11.78
C SER A 63 -5.66 5.09 13.05
N SER A 64 -6.52 4.91 14.05
CA SER A 64 -6.29 5.47 15.39
C SER A 64 -5.04 4.88 16.07
N LYS A 65 -4.51 3.75 15.57
CA LYS A 65 -3.26 3.16 16.07
C LYS A 65 -2.03 3.99 15.69
N ASP A 66 -2.11 4.72 14.58
CA ASP A 66 -1.04 5.58 14.08
C ASP A 66 -1.26 7.06 14.49
N LYS A 67 -2.34 7.36 15.24
CA LYS A 67 -2.65 8.70 15.73
C LYS A 67 -1.91 9.00 17.01
N PHE A 68 -1.30 10.20 17.09
CA PHE A 68 -0.60 10.67 18.29
C PHE A 68 -0.97 12.12 18.61
N ASP A 69 -0.63 12.54 19.83
CA ASP A 69 -0.82 13.93 20.29
C ASP A 69 0.41 14.76 19.90
N SER A 70 0.25 15.60 18.89
CA SER A 70 1.32 16.48 18.39
C SER A 70 1.28 17.88 18.98
N ASN A 71 0.30 18.20 19.83
CA ASN A 71 0.03 19.55 20.32
C ASN A 71 -0.18 20.61 19.21
N SER A 72 -0.44 20.17 17.97
CA SER A 72 -0.67 21.09 16.84
C SER A 72 -2.10 21.63 16.78
N GLY A 73 -3.03 20.98 17.48
CA GLY A 73 -4.45 21.31 17.44
C GLY A 73 -5.24 20.66 16.30
N TRP A 74 -4.61 19.80 15.52
CA TRP A 74 -5.25 18.96 14.49
C TRP A 74 -4.93 17.49 14.71
N PRO A 75 -5.78 16.55 14.21
CA PRO A 75 -5.46 15.13 14.21
C PRO A 75 -4.13 14.89 13.49
N SER A 76 -3.21 14.20 14.15
CA SER A 76 -1.88 13.93 13.65
C SER A 76 -1.61 12.43 13.64
N PHE A 77 -1.04 11.93 12.53
CA PHE A 77 -0.78 10.51 12.32
C PHE A 77 0.67 10.32 11.89
N THR A 78 1.27 9.19 12.27
CA THR A 78 2.64 8.83 11.88
C THR A 78 2.71 8.33 10.44
N LYS A 79 1.64 7.71 9.96
CA LYS A 79 1.52 7.18 8.58
C LYS A 79 0.06 7.04 8.15
N PRO A 80 -0.23 7.02 6.83
CA PRO A 80 -1.51 6.56 6.31
C PRO A 80 -1.66 5.05 6.47
N ILE A 81 -2.88 4.51 6.27
CA ILE A 81 -3.15 3.06 6.31
C ILE A 81 -2.27 2.30 5.31
N ASN A 82 -2.03 2.89 4.17
CA ASN A 82 -1.01 2.56 3.18
C ASN A 82 -0.75 3.81 2.30
N ASN A 83 0.36 3.83 1.57
CA ASN A 83 0.71 5.02 0.77
C ASN A 83 -0.14 5.17 -0.52
N LYS A 84 -0.96 4.18 -0.88
CA LYS A 84 -1.84 4.23 -2.06
C LYS A 84 -3.02 5.17 -1.89
N VAL A 85 -3.47 5.40 -0.64
CA VAL A 85 -4.69 6.18 -0.34
C VAL A 85 -4.45 7.68 -0.32
N ILE A 86 -3.20 8.13 -0.41
CA ILE A 86 -2.85 9.55 -0.44
C ILE A 86 -1.96 9.89 -1.64
N THR A 87 -1.99 11.16 -2.04
CA THR A 87 -1.01 11.79 -2.94
C THR A 87 -0.40 13.00 -2.26
N THR A 88 0.81 13.37 -2.64
CA THR A 88 1.49 14.55 -2.08
C THR A 88 1.89 15.53 -3.16
N LEU A 89 1.72 16.82 -2.88
CA LEU A 89 2.06 17.91 -3.78
C LEU A 89 2.86 18.97 -3.04
N LYS A 90 3.79 19.63 -3.76
CA LYS A 90 4.50 20.77 -3.20
C LYS A 90 3.56 21.98 -3.11
N ASP A 91 3.37 22.50 -1.91
CA ASP A 91 2.59 23.70 -1.62
C ASP A 91 3.52 24.87 -1.28
N ASN A 92 3.47 25.92 -2.08
CA ASN A 92 4.24 27.15 -1.88
C ASN A 92 3.33 28.33 -1.45
N SER A 93 2.13 28.08 -0.95
CA SER A 93 1.22 29.10 -0.45
C SER A 93 1.70 29.71 0.87
N HIS A 94 1.12 30.84 1.26
CA HIS A 94 1.38 31.51 2.54
C HIS A 94 2.84 31.83 2.83
N ASN A 95 3.68 32.06 1.78
CA ASN A 95 5.13 32.29 1.88
C ASN A 95 5.89 31.15 2.59
N MET A 96 5.35 29.93 2.56
CA MET A 96 5.97 28.72 3.10
C MET A 96 6.14 27.67 1.99
N THR A 97 7.08 26.76 2.17
CA THR A 97 7.17 25.54 1.35
C THR A 97 6.80 24.36 2.21
N ARG A 98 5.69 23.71 1.87
CA ARG A 98 5.15 22.55 2.59
C ARG A 98 4.85 21.41 1.61
N ILE A 99 4.55 20.25 2.12
CA ILE A 99 4.05 19.11 1.34
C ILE A 99 2.58 18.90 1.68
N GLU A 100 1.71 19.26 0.74
CA GLU A 100 0.28 19.02 0.83
C GLU A 100 -0.01 17.52 0.71
N VAL A 101 -0.97 17.03 1.51
CA VAL A 101 -1.51 15.68 1.47
C VAL A 101 -2.95 15.74 0.95
N ARG A 102 -3.23 14.93 -0.07
CA ARG A 102 -4.56 14.82 -0.71
C ARG A 102 -5.01 13.37 -0.72
N SER A 103 -6.33 13.14 -0.75
CA SER A 103 -6.89 11.82 -1.02
C SER A 103 -6.55 11.37 -2.44
N ALA A 104 -5.98 10.17 -2.60
CA ALA A 104 -5.68 9.63 -3.93
C ALA A 104 -6.94 9.38 -4.76
N LYS A 105 -8.08 9.11 -4.12
CA LYS A 105 -9.32 8.70 -4.75
C LYS A 105 -10.25 9.85 -5.09
N SER A 106 -10.40 10.82 -4.18
CA SER A 106 -11.29 11.96 -4.35
C SER A 106 -10.57 13.25 -4.76
N ASP A 107 -9.25 13.29 -4.68
CA ASP A 107 -8.40 14.49 -4.78
C ASP A 107 -8.74 15.57 -3.74
N ALA A 108 -9.44 15.22 -2.66
CA ALA A 108 -9.74 16.14 -1.57
C ALA A 108 -8.45 16.58 -0.87
N HIS A 109 -8.36 17.88 -0.55
CA HIS A 109 -7.33 18.38 0.36
C HIS A 109 -7.53 17.78 1.75
N LEU A 110 -6.50 17.17 2.31
CA LEU A 110 -6.53 16.57 3.64
C LEU A 110 -5.77 17.42 4.67
N GLY A 111 -4.64 17.95 4.32
CA GLY A 111 -3.72 18.68 5.17
C GLY A 111 -2.31 18.68 4.63
N HIS A 112 -1.31 18.55 5.52
CA HIS A 112 0.11 18.58 5.16
C HIS A 112 0.90 17.52 5.92
N VAL A 113 2.03 17.10 5.38
CA VAL A 113 3.00 16.24 6.05
C VAL A 113 4.27 17.02 6.38
N PHE A 114 4.81 16.77 7.59
CA PHE A 114 6.00 17.42 8.16
C PHE A 114 7.00 16.37 8.63
N ASN A 115 8.29 16.75 8.71
CA ASN A 115 9.40 15.90 9.19
C ASN A 115 9.70 16.19 10.69
N ASP A 116 8.66 16.24 11.50
CA ASP A 116 8.72 16.51 12.95
C ASP A 116 7.83 15.54 13.74
N GLY A 117 7.62 14.35 13.18
CA GLY A 117 6.91 13.25 13.82
C GLY A 117 7.77 12.48 14.82
N PRO A 118 7.22 11.43 15.47
CA PRO A 118 7.98 10.56 16.35
C PRO A 118 9.10 9.82 15.61
N ILE A 119 10.34 9.90 16.12
CA ILE A 119 11.54 9.29 15.51
C ILE A 119 11.37 7.78 15.33
N ASP A 120 10.82 7.11 16.34
CA ASP A 120 10.62 5.65 16.35
C ASP A 120 9.60 5.19 15.30
N ASP A 121 8.75 6.10 14.79
CA ASP A 121 7.69 5.84 13.80
C ASP A 121 8.00 6.44 12.40
N GLY A 122 9.25 6.86 12.15
CA GLY A 122 9.72 7.30 10.84
C GLY A 122 9.69 8.81 10.59
N ASP A 123 9.75 9.63 11.64
CA ASP A 123 9.89 11.10 11.61
C ASP A 123 8.79 11.89 10.89
N LEU A 124 7.74 11.23 10.42
CA LEU A 124 6.66 11.90 9.69
C LEU A 124 5.47 12.23 10.58
N ARG A 125 4.93 13.42 10.39
CA ARG A 125 3.67 13.86 10.99
C ARG A 125 2.70 14.30 9.89
N TYR A 126 1.67 13.50 9.67
CA TYR A 126 0.52 13.84 8.82
C TYR A 126 -0.46 14.66 9.64
N CYS A 127 -0.46 15.99 9.45
CA CYS A 127 -1.34 16.93 10.11
C CYS A 127 -2.58 17.14 9.25
N ILE A 128 -3.69 16.55 9.65
CA ILE A 128 -4.88 16.39 8.80
C ILE A 128 -6.07 17.16 9.38
N ASN A 129 -6.85 17.81 8.52
CA ASN A 129 -8.08 18.49 8.93
C ASN A 129 -9.16 17.48 9.33
N SER A 130 -9.80 17.66 10.47
CA SER A 130 -10.96 16.85 10.87
C SER A 130 -12.11 16.96 9.87
N ALA A 131 -12.28 18.13 9.25
CA ALA A 131 -13.33 18.38 8.27
C ALA A 131 -13.18 17.53 6.99
N SER A 132 -11.98 17.08 6.65
CA SER A 132 -11.72 16.16 5.53
C SER A 132 -11.96 14.69 5.89
N LEU A 133 -12.22 14.39 7.16
CA LEU A 133 -12.29 13.04 7.69
C LEU A 133 -13.71 12.71 8.22
N LYS A 134 -14.03 11.40 8.18
CA LYS A 134 -15.09 10.81 8.98
C LYS A 134 -14.49 9.69 9.81
N PHE A 135 -14.69 9.73 11.13
CA PHE A 135 -14.27 8.66 12.04
C PHE A 135 -15.32 7.55 12.07
N ILE A 136 -14.86 6.31 11.95
CA ILE A 136 -15.65 5.08 12.09
C ILE A 136 -15.12 4.34 13.31
N PRO A 137 -15.86 4.29 14.44
CA PRO A 137 -15.46 3.53 15.61
C PRO A 137 -15.28 2.04 15.30
N LYS A 138 -14.37 1.38 15.99
CA LYS A 138 -14.02 -0.04 15.80
C LYS A 138 -15.25 -0.95 15.83
N ASP A 139 -16.16 -0.75 16.80
CA ASP A 139 -17.39 -1.53 16.96
C ASP A 139 -18.40 -1.32 15.81
N LYS A 140 -18.24 -0.25 15.03
CA LYS A 140 -19.08 0.10 13.88
C LYS A 140 -18.46 -0.24 12.53
N MET A 141 -17.22 -0.74 12.51
CA MET A 141 -16.50 -0.99 11.25
C MET A 141 -17.18 -2.06 10.40
N ALA A 142 -17.62 -3.18 10.99
CA ALA A 142 -18.28 -4.26 10.24
C ALA A 142 -19.63 -3.80 9.65
N GLU A 143 -20.46 -3.06 10.43
CA GLU A 143 -21.73 -2.51 9.97
C GLU A 143 -21.58 -1.53 8.79
N ASN A 144 -20.41 -0.86 8.71
CA ASN A 144 -20.10 0.11 7.66
C ASN A 144 -19.30 -0.47 6.50
N GLY A 145 -19.06 -1.80 6.45
CA GLY A 145 -18.32 -2.47 5.37
C GLY A 145 -16.80 -2.34 5.47
N TYR A 146 -16.28 -2.10 6.68
CA TYR A 146 -14.84 -1.97 6.94
C TYR A 146 -14.29 -3.14 7.78
N GLU A 147 -14.95 -4.28 7.81
CA GLU A 147 -14.55 -5.46 8.59
C GLU A 147 -13.12 -5.93 8.26
N LYS A 148 -12.68 -5.76 7.02
CA LYS A 148 -11.32 -6.12 6.59
C LYS A 148 -10.21 -5.35 7.33
N TYR A 149 -10.52 -4.22 7.96
CA TYR A 149 -9.56 -3.42 8.72
C TYR A 149 -9.59 -3.71 10.23
N LEU A 150 -10.47 -4.60 10.73
CA LEU A 150 -10.54 -4.95 12.15
C LEU A 150 -9.23 -5.56 12.67
N TYR A 151 -8.44 -6.17 11.77
CA TYR A 151 -7.12 -6.71 12.12
C TYR A 151 -6.18 -5.67 12.74
N LEU A 152 -6.33 -4.39 12.44
CA LEU A 152 -5.50 -3.31 13.01
C LEU A 152 -5.66 -3.18 14.54
N PHE A 153 -6.79 -3.63 15.08
CA PHE A 153 -7.19 -3.46 16.47
C PHE A 153 -7.16 -4.75 17.28
N ASP A 154 -6.93 -5.88 16.65
CA ASP A 154 -6.86 -7.15 17.32
C ASP A 154 -5.42 -7.42 17.80
N LYS A 155 -5.21 -7.35 19.11
CA LYS A 155 -3.90 -7.65 19.73
C LYS A 155 -3.51 -9.13 19.60
N ASN A 156 -4.48 -10.02 19.34
CA ASN A 156 -4.30 -11.45 19.16
C ASN A 156 -4.38 -11.90 17.69
N ASN A 157 -4.07 -11.01 16.77
CA ASN A 157 -4.25 -11.18 15.33
C ASN A 157 -3.27 -12.22 14.71
N ASN A 158 -3.16 -13.39 15.37
CA ASN A 158 -2.26 -14.48 14.95
C ASN A 158 -2.61 -15.06 13.57
N HIS A 159 -3.78 -14.74 13.03
CA HIS A 159 -4.22 -15.21 11.72
C HIS A 159 -3.89 -14.26 10.56
N ILE A 160 -3.60 -12.98 10.82
CA ILE A 160 -3.10 -12.08 9.79
C ILE A 160 -1.59 -12.26 9.68
N LYS A 161 -1.18 -12.71 8.51
CA LYS A 161 0.20 -13.04 8.18
C LYS A 161 0.67 -12.19 7.00
N GLN A 162 1.96 -12.26 6.75
CA GLN A 162 2.54 -11.63 5.56
C GLN A 162 3.47 -12.58 4.81
N ALA A 163 3.54 -12.39 3.50
CA ALA A 163 4.49 -13.03 2.61
C ALA A 163 5.23 -11.97 1.79
N ILE A 164 6.55 -12.13 1.59
CA ILE A 164 7.36 -11.23 0.77
C ILE A 164 7.91 -12.05 -0.39
N LEU A 165 7.53 -11.68 -1.62
CA LEU A 165 7.83 -12.43 -2.83
C LEU A 165 8.35 -11.51 -3.93
N ALA A 166 9.26 -12.03 -4.75
CA ALA A 166 9.76 -11.39 -5.97
C ALA A 166 9.67 -12.37 -7.14
N GLY A 167 9.18 -11.95 -8.28
CA GLY A 167 8.98 -12.84 -9.44
C GLY A 167 8.87 -12.09 -10.77
N GLY A 168 9.67 -11.07 -10.99
CA GLY A 168 9.62 -10.17 -12.14
C GLY A 168 9.05 -8.81 -11.79
N CYS A 169 8.50 -8.11 -12.77
CA CYS A 169 7.84 -6.81 -12.58
C CYS A 169 6.71 -6.90 -11.54
N PHE A 170 6.80 -6.13 -10.47
CA PHE A 170 5.85 -6.19 -9.34
C PHE A 170 4.42 -5.76 -9.70
N TRP A 171 4.19 -4.98 -10.77
CA TRP A 171 2.85 -4.54 -11.18
C TRP A 171 1.90 -5.70 -11.49
N GLY A 172 2.39 -6.69 -12.26
CA GLY A 172 1.60 -7.87 -12.59
C GLY A 172 1.37 -8.79 -11.40
N MET A 173 2.36 -8.92 -10.53
CA MET A 173 2.24 -9.68 -9.29
C MET A 173 1.22 -9.03 -8.34
N GLU A 174 1.32 -7.71 -8.10
CA GLU A 174 0.36 -6.97 -7.27
C GLU A 174 -1.06 -7.19 -7.76
N HIS A 175 -1.29 -6.98 -9.05
CA HIS A 175 -2.61 -7.09 -9.67
C HIS A 175 -3.25 -8.47 -9.48
N LEU A 176 -2.50 -9.54 -9.75
CA LEU A 176 -3.01 -10.91 -9.65
C LEU A 176 -3.23 -11.37 -8.20
N PHE A 177 -2.37 -10.94 -7.27
CA PHE A 177 -2.55 -11.28 -5.85
C PHE A 177 -3.65 -10.47 -5.18
N ALA A 178 -3.92 -9.23 -5.62
CA ALA A 178 -4.95 -8.39 -5.03
C ALA A 178 -6.37 -8.99 -5.17
N ASP A 179 -6.60 -9.80 -6.22
CA ASP A 179 -7.90 -10.45 -6.48
C ASP A 179 -8.03 -11.83 -5.79
N LEU A 180 -6.97 -12.30 -5.11
CA LEU A 180 -6.98 -13.64 -4.51
C LEU A 180 -7.76 -13.63 -3.18
N GLU A 181 -8.73 -14.52 -3.05
CA GLU A 181 -9.53 -14.65 -1.82
C GLU A 181 -8.63 -14.92 -0.59
N GLY A 182 -8.86 -14.17 0.48
CA GLY A 182 -8.06 -14.23 1.71
C GLY A 182 -6.87 -13.26 1.71
N VAL A 183 -6.49 -12.65 0.58
CA VAL A 183 -5.55 -11.54 0.54
C VAL A 183 -6.26 -10.25 0.97
N ILE A 184 -5.64 -9.52 1.89
CA ILE A 184 -6.17 -8.28 2.47
C ILE A 184 -5.59 -7.07 1.75
N ASP A 185 -4.27 -7.09 1.51
CA ASP A 185 -3.55 -6.02 0.83
C ASP A 185 -2.29 -6.56 0.15
N VAL A 186 -1.87 -5.90 -0.92
CA VAL A 186 -0.61 -6.16 -1.63
C VAL A 186 0.10 -4.83 -1.85
N VAL A 187 1.37 -4.76 -1.47
CA VAL A 187 2.17 -3.54 -1.55
C VAL A 187 3.41 -3.81 -2.41
N ASN A 188 3.60 -3.02 -3.46
CA ASN A 188 4.82 -3.04 -4.27
C ASN A 188 6.00 -2.45 -3.50
N GLY A 189 7.19 -3.04 -3.64
CA GLY A 189 8.38 -2.58 -2.97
C GLY A 189 9.65 -3.29 -3.41
N TYR A 190 10.67 -3.18 -2.59
CA TYR A 190 12.01 -3.68 -2.86
C TYR A 190 12.52 -4.48 -1.66
N SER A 191 13.12 -5.65 -1.92
CA SER A 191 13.66 -6.49 -0.86
C SER A 191 14.90 -7.28 -1.34
N GLY A 192 15.72 -7.76 -0.41
CA GLY A 192 16.83 -8.68 -0.67
C GLY A 192 18.16 -8.02 -1.02
N GLY A 193 18.24 -6.70 -1.12
CA GLY A 193 19.48 -5.93 -1.29
C GLY A 193 20.00 -5.36 0.03
N ASP A 194 21.10 -4.60 -0.07
CA ASP A 194 21.79 -4.03 1.10
C ASP A 194 21.72 -2.49 1.15
N ILE A 195 21.17 -1.83 0.13
CA ILE A 195 21.02 -0.37 0.11
C ILE A 195 19.76 0.02 0.89
N ALA A 196 19.93 0.81 1.91
CA ALA A 196 18.80 1.33 2.70
C ALA A 196 17.99 2.38 1.90
N ASN A 197 16.66 2.34 2.03
CA ASN A 197 15.72 3.27 1.37
C ASN A 197 16.01 3.45 -0.13
N PRO A 198 16.08 2.35 -0.92
CA PRO A 198 16.38 2.44 -2.34
C PRO A 198 15.21 3.07 -3.08
N GLY A 199 15.48 4.04 -3.96
CA GLY A 199 14.48 4.52 -4.92
C GLY A 199 14.47 3.66 -6.19
N TYR A 200 13.38 3.73 -6.98
CA TYR A 200 13.22 2.95 -8.22
C TYR A 200 14.40 3.03 -9.16
N LYS A 201 14.95 4.24 -9.37
CA LYS A 201 16.09 4.45 -10.29
C LYS A 201 17.30 3.58 -9.95
N ILE A 202 17.60 3.39 -8.66
CA ILE A 202 18.77 2.58 -8.25
C ILE A 202 18.45 1.08 -8.29
N VAL A 203 17.20 0.69 -8.01
CA VAL A 203 16.78 -0.71 -8.12
C VAL A 203 16.74 -1.15 -9.58
N SER A 204 16.11 -0.36 -10.45
CA SER A 204 15.99 -0.67 -11.89
C SER A 204 17.33 -0.74 -12.61
N SER A 205 18.39 -0.09 -12.09
CA SER A 205 19.74 -0.22 -12.63
C SER A 205 20.43 -1.55 -12.28
N GLY A 206 19.84 -2.36 -11.37
CA GLY A 206 20.38 -3.65 -10.94
C GLY A 206 21.52 -3.58 -9.92
N ILE A 207 22.00 -2.39 -9.53
CA ILE A 207 23.16 -2.24 -8.64
C ILE A 207 22.83 -2.30 -7.15
N SER A 208 21.54 -2.19 -6.80
CA SER A 208 21.08 -2.15 -5.40
C SER A 208 21.10 -3.51 -4.70
N GLY A 209 21.17 -4.61 -5.46
CA GLY A 209 20.94 -5.96 -4.96
C GLY A 209 19.48 -6.28 -4.60
N HIS A 210 18.59 -5.28 -4.58
CA HIS A 210 17.16 -5.50 -4.35
C HIS A 210 16.48 -6.12 -5.56
N ALA A 211 15.44 -6.94 -5.29
CA ALA A 211 14.47 -7.35 -6.29
C ALA A 211 13.19 -6.51 -6.17
N GLU A 212 12.53 -6.24 -7.30
CA GLU A 212 11.13 -5.84 -7.31
C GLU A 212 10.31 -6.91 -6.60
N SER A 213 9.62 -6.51 -5.55
CA SER A 213 8.99 -7.43 -4.62
C SER A 213 7.60 -6.96 -4.26
N ILE A 214 6.75 -7.88 -3.87
CA ILE A 214 5.46 -7.56 -3.25
C ILE A 214 5.44 -8.04 -1.80
N LYS A 215 4.79 -7.25 -0.95
CA LYS A 215 4.38 -7.63 0.39
C LYS A 215 2.88 -7.94 0.37
N ILE A 216 2.54 -9.18 0.63
CA ILE A 216 1.17 -9.69 0.68
C ILE A 216 0.76 -9.77 2.15
N ILE A 217 -0.32 -9.09 2.52
CA ILE A 217 -0.98 -9.23 3.82
C ILE A 217 -2.21 -10.10 3.62
N TYR A 218 -2.32 -11.19 4.37
CA TYR A 218 -3.38 -12.18 4.15
C TYR A 218 -3.94 -12.75 5.46
N ASP A 219 -5.19 -13.21 5.41
CA ASP A 219 -5.86 -13.94 6.47
C ASP A 219 -5.58 -15.44 6.32
N SER A 220 -4.75 -15.97 7.23
CA SER A 220 -4.34 -17.39 7.20
C SER A 220 -5.46 -18.39 7.51
N THR A 221 -6.65 -17.92 7.94
CA THR A 221 -7.85 -18.75 8.07
C THR A 221 -8.58 -18.95 6.73
N LYS A 222 -8.32 -18.07 5.74
CA LYS A 222 -8.92 -18.10 4.41
C LYS A 222 -7.96 -18.64 3.35
N ILE A 223 -6.69 -18.28 3.43
CA ILE A 223 -5.65 -18.74 2.51
C ILE A 223 -4.37 -19.10 3.26
N SER A 224 -3.81 -20.27 2.99
CA SER A 224 -2.55 -20.72 3.60
C SER A 224 -1.33 -20.10 2.89
N TYR A 225 -0.20 -20.00 3.60
CA TYR A 225 1.09 -19.60 2.99
C TYR A 225 1.49 -20.55 1.86
N GLU A 226 1.19 -21.85 1.99
CA GLU A 226 1.41 -22.85 0.94
C GLU A 226 0.65 -22.48 -0.35
N ASN A 227 -0.65 -22.13 -0.24
CA ASN A 227 -1.46 -21.76 -1.39
C ASN A 227 -0.99 -20.44 -2.03
N ILE A 228 -0.51 -19.49 -1.23
CA ILE A 228 0.15 -18.27 -1.74
C ILE A 228 1.38 -18.64 -2.57
N LEU A 229 2.23 -19.56 -2.11
CA LEU A 229 3.42 -19.97 -2.86
C LEU A 229 3.07 -20.80 -4.11
N ARG A 230 2.04 -21.63 -4.07
CA ARG A 230 1.56 -22.34 -5.28
C ARG A 230 1.06 -21.36 -6.34
N PHE A 231 0.27 -20.38 -5.95
CA PHE A 231 -0.19 -19.33 -6.86
C PHE A 231 0.99 -18.48 -7.37
N PHE A 232 1.94 -18.13 -6.52
CA PHE A 232 3.16 -17.44 -6.91
C PHE A 232 3.91 -18.15 -8.04
N LEU A 233 4.14 -19.47 -7.91
CA LEU A 233 4.82 -20.25 -8.96
C LEU A 233 3.99 -20.42 -10.24
N GLN A 234 2.68 -20.26 -10.16
CA GLN A 234 1.76 -20.36 -11.28
C GLN A 234 1.71 -19.09 -12.13
N ILE A 235 1.95 -17.90 -11.53
CA ILE A 235 1.77 -16.63 -12.22
C ILE A 235 3.03 -16.10 -12.92
N HIS A 236 4.23 -16.61 -12.60
CA HIS A 236 5.49 -16.22 -13.24
C HIS A 236 6.26 -17.48 -13.69
N ASP A 237 7.34 -17.32 -14.44
CA ASP A 237 8.20 -18.44 -14.80
C ASP A 237 9.37 -18.57 -13.80
N PRO A 238 9.29 -19.48 -12.81
CA PRO A 238 10.28 -19.62 -11.78
C PRO A 238 11.57 -20.36 -12.24
N THR A 239 11.65 -20.72 -13.53
CA THR A 239 12.83 -21.38 -14.13
C THR A 239 13.79 -20.40 -14.80
N GLN A 240 13.40 -19.10 -14.88
CA GLN A 240 14.22 -18.06 -15.48
C GLN A 240 15.14 -17.40 -14.43
N LEU A 241 16.44 -17.57 -14.59
CA LEU A 241 17.43 -16.96 -13.68
C LEU A 241 17.61 -15.47 -14.00
N ASN A 242 17.46 -14.62 -12.98
CA ASN A 242 17.63 -13.16 -13.07
C ASN A 242 16.87 -12.51 -14.22
N ARG A 243 15.69 -12.98 -14.51
CA ARG A 243 14.79 -12.38 -15.51
C ARG A 243 13.36 -12.91 -15.36
N GLN A 244 12.41 -12.18 -15.94
CA GLN A 244 11.06 -12.64 -16.18
C GLN A 244 10.60 -12.14 -17.56
N GLN A 245 10.47 -13.05 -18.53
CA GLN A 245 10.14 -12.71 -19.92
C GLN A 245 11.11 -11.67 -20.50
N ASN A 246 10.62 -10.46 -20.80
CA ASN A 246 11.43 -9.37 -21.38
C ASN A 246 12.20 -8.56 -20.32
N ASP A 247 11.86 -8.71 -19.04
CA ASP A 247 12.50 -8.01 -17.93
C ASP A 247 13.79 -8.76 -17.56
N ILE A 248 14.93 -8.18 -17.84
CA ILE A 248 16.26 -8.79 -17.65
C ILE A 248 17.04 -8.04 -16.58
N GLY A 249 17.54 -8.78 -15.58
CA GLY A 249 18.36 -8.26 -14.48
C GLY A 249 18.03 -8.92 -13.15
N THR A 250 18.94 -8.81 -12.18
CA THR A 250 18.80 -9.39 -10.84
C THR A 250 17.61 -8.81 -10.08
N GLN A 251 17.19 -7.58 -10.43
CA GLN A 251 15.99 -6.93 -9.87
C GLN A 251 14.69 -7.63 -10.25
N TYR A 252 14.70 -8.49 -11.27
CA TYR A 252 13.54 -9.29 -11.73
C TYR A 252 13.65 -10.78 -11.41
N ARG A 253 14.56 -11.14 -10.49
CA ARG A 253 14.74 -12.53 -10.08
C ARG A 253 13.54 -13.09 -9.32
N SER A 254 13.40 -14.41 -9.38
CA SER A 254 12.42 -15.12 -8.56
C SER A 254 12.98 -15.37 -7.16
N ALA A 255 12.29 -14.90 -6.10
CA ALA A 255 12.71 -15.09 -4.73
C ALA A 255 11.54 -15.13 -3.73
N ILE A 256 11.72 -15.92 -2.67
CA ILE A 256 10.87 -16.02 -1.50
C ILE A 256 11.66 -15.54 -0.30
N PHE A 257 11.22 -14.46 0.36
CA PHE A 257 11.87 -13.90 1.55
C PHE A 257 11.15 -14.38 2.81
N TYR A 258 11.64 -15.50 3.41
CA TYR A 258 11.01 -16.09 4.58
C TYR A 258 11.29 -15.30 5.87
N GLN A 259 10.30 -15.20 6.74
CA GLN A 259 10.38 -14.44 7.99
C GLN A 259 10.66 -15.34 9.21
N ASP A 260 10.23 -16.60 9.13
CA ASP A 260 10.41 -17.59 10.18
C ASP A 260 10.77 -18.98 9.62
N GLN A 261 11.07 -19.91 10.52
CA GLN A 261 11.47 -21.26 10.14
C GLN A 261 10.34 -22.04 9.46
N GLN A 262 9.08 -21.81 9.86
CA GLN A 262 7.91 -22.48 9.26
C GLN A 262 7.75 -22.05 7.79
N GLN A 263 7.84 -20.74 7.49
CA GLN A 263 7.81 -20.23 6.12
C GLN A 263 8.94 -20.83 5.27
N LYS A 264 10.16 -20.95 5.83
CA LYS A 264 11.30 -21.55 5.14
C LYS A 264 11.03 -23.00 4.75
N GLU A 265 10.53 -23.79 5.68
CA GLU A 265 10.25 -25.23 5.46
C GLU A 265 9.14 -25.42 4.42
N ILE A 266 8.06 -24.64 4.50
CA ILE A 266 6.98 -24.66 3.51
C ILE A 266 7.54 -24.28 2.13
N ALA A 267 8.34 -23.21 2.02
CA ALA A 267 8.91 -22.76 0.76
C ALA A 267 9.80 -23.86 0.14
N GLN A 268 10.67 -24.47 0.93
CA GLN A 268 11.55 -25.57 0.46
C GLN A 268 10.73 -26.78 -0.02
N ASN A 269 9.68 -27.14 0.71
CA ASN A 269 8.80 -28.24 0.32
C ASN A 269 8.05 -27.95 -0.97
N ILE A 270 7.50 -26.73 -1.13
CA ILE A 270 6.77 -26.32 -2.34
C ILE A 270 7.70 -26.33 -3.57
N ILE A 271 8.92 -25.79 -3.47
CA ILE A 271 9.89 -25.84 -4.56
C ILE A 271 10.23 -27.29 -4.92
N LYS A 272 10.41 -28.18 -3.92
CA LYS A 272 10.63 -29.60 -4.16
C LYS A 272 9.47 -30.27 -4.88
N LEU A 273 8.22 -30.04 -4.42
CA LEU A 273 7.01 -30.58 -5.07
C LEU A 273 6.88 -30.07 -6.50
N ALA A 274 7.08 -28.78 -6.72
CA ALA A 274 7.01 -28.16 -8.03
C ALA A 274 8.06 -28.77 -8.99
N ASN A 275 9.31 -28.93 -8.58
CA ASN A 275 10.35 -29.58 -9.39
C ASN A 275 10.00 -31.03 -9.75
N ASN A 276 9.33 -31.76 -8.84
CA ASN A 276 8.95 -33.17 -9.06
C ASN A 276 7.66 -33.32 -9.88
N SER A 277 6.89 -32.26 -10.05
CA SER A 277 5.57 -32.30 -10.72
C SER A 277 5.67 -32.51 -12.24
N GLY A 278 6.79 -32.18 -12.85
CA GLY A 278 6.97 -32.18 -14.30
C GLY A 278 6.13 -31.11 -15.02
N LYS A 279 5.54 -30.15 -14.28
CA LYS A 279 4.68 -29.09 -14.83
C LYS A 279 5.45 -27.88 -15.36
N PHE A 280 6.66 -27.69 -14.92
CA PHE A 280 7.48 -26.53 -15.26
C PHE A 280 8.46 -26.85 -16.40
N PRO A 281 8.83 -25.88 -17.27
CA PRO A 281 9.68 -26.11 -18.43
C PRO A 281 11.14 -26.44 -18.05
N GLY A 282 11.52 -26.29 -16.79
CA GLY A 282 12.86 -26.56 -16.29
C GLY A 282 12.93 -26.61 -14.77
N LYS A 283 14.15 -26.68 -14.26
CA LYS A 283 14.40 -26.63 -12.82
C LYS A 283 14.06 -25.24 -12.28
N ILE A 284 13.33 -25.20 -11.18
CA ILE A 284 13.01 -23.96 -10.47
C ILE A 284 14.28 -23.36 -9.87
N VAL A 285 14.52 -22.09 -10.14
CA VAL A 285 15.66 -21.29 -9.68
C VAL A 285 15.29 -20.24 -8.63
N THR A 286 14.06 -20.27 -8.14
CA THR A 286 13.57 -19.38 -7.09
C THR A 286 14.47 -19.44 -5.86
N GLU A 287 15.00 -18.30 -5.45
CA GLU A 287 15.81 -18.17 -4.22
C GLU A 287 14.90 -18.25 -2.98
N ILE A 288 15.38 -18.94 -1.92
CA ILE A 288 14.72 -18.94 -0.60
C ILE A 288 15.68 -18.28 0.38
N THR A 289 15.45 -17.01 0.66
CA THR A 289 16.36 -16.14 1.42
C THR A 289 15.68 -15.62 2.69
N LYS A 290 16.45 -15.46 3.78
CA LYS A 290 15.91 -14.87 5.00
C LYS A 290 15.54 -13.41 4.75
N PHE A 291 14.33 -13.03 5.12
CA PHE A 291 13.85 -11.66 5.09
C PHE A 291 14.73 -10.75 5.96
N LYS A 292 15.13 -9.61 5.44
CA LYS A 292 15.86 -8.57 6.17
C LYS A 292 14.98 -7.32 6.31
N GLU A 293 14.61 -6.73 5.17
CA GLU A 293 13.89 -5.46 5.09
C GLU A 293 13.02 -5.41 3.84
N PHE A 294 11.94 -4.65 3.90
CA PHE A 294 11.08 -4.34 2.77
C PHE A 294 10.91 -2.82 2.68
N TYR A 295 11.36 -2.25 1.58
CA TYR A 295 11.18 -0.84 1.29
C TYR A 295 10.02 -0.67 0.32
N GLN A 296 8.99 0.06 0.74
CA GLN A 296 7.83 0.30 -0.12
C GLN A 296 8.24 1.13 -1.33
N ALA A 297 7.80 0.73 -2.52
CA ALA A 297 8.02 1.49 -3.74
C ALA A 297 7.16 2.74 -3.78
N GLU A 298 7.56 3.68 -4.62
CA GLU A 298 6.94 4.98 -4.79
C GLU A 298 5.45 4.85 -5.17
N GLN A 299 4.66 5.87 -4.81
CA GLN A 299 3.21 5.87 -4.95
C GLN A 299 2.72 5.58 -6.37
N TYR A 300 3.45 6.01 -7.39
CA TYR A 300 3.06 5.78 -8.79
C TYR A 300 3.18 4.32 -9.23
N HIS A 301 3.89 3.47 -8.47
CA HIS A 301 3.96 2.03 -8.70
C HIS A 301 2.80 1.25 -8.06
N GLN A 302 2.13 1.80 -7.06
CA GLN A 302 1.05 1.12 -6.35
C GLN A 302 -0.24 1.11 -7.18
N ASP A 303 -0.91 -0.06 -7.27
CA ASP A 303 -2.11 -0.29 -8.08
C ASP A 303 -1.94 0.13 -9.56
N TYR A 304 -0.73 -0.05 -10.10
CA TYR A 304 -0.40 0.45 -11.43
C TYR A 304 -1.35 -0.08 -12.51
N LEU A 305 -1.61 -1.40 -12.55
CA LEU A 305 -2.50 -2.01 -13.55
C LEU A 305 -3.98 -1.72 -13.28
N ALA A 306 -4.39 -1.53 -12.03
CA ALA A 306 -5.74 -1.07 -11.72
C ALA A 306 -6.01 0.34 -12.25
N LYS A 307 -4.98 1.22 -12.19
CA LYS A 307 -5.03 2.59 -12.73
C LYS A 307 -4.80 2.64 -14.24
N ASN A 308 -4.05 1.67 -14.80
CA ASN A 308 -3.67 1.57 -16.20
C ASN A 308 -3.98 0.16 -16.75
N PRO A 309 -5.26 -0.18 -17.04
CA PRO A 309 -5.64 -1.55 -17.42
C PRO A 309 -4.95 -2.13 -18.66
N ASN A 310 -4.43 -1.26 -19.52
CA ASN A 310 -3.65 -1.65 -20.72
C ASN A 310 -2.13 -1.53 -20.47
N GLY A 311 -1.70 -1.39 -19.21
CA GLY A 311 -0.30 -1.31 -18.83
C GLY A 311 0.45 -2.62 -19.07
N TYR A 312 1.79 -2.53 -19.04
CA TYR A 312 2.67 -3.69 -19.21
C TYR A 312 2.52 -4.70 -18.07
N SER A 313 2.39 -5.97 -18.40
CA SER A 313 2.50 -7.10 -17.48
C SER A 313 3.22 -8.27 -18.14
N CYS A 314 4.19 -8.86 -17.44
CA CYS A 314 4.85 -10.12 -17.80
C CYS A 314 4.24 -11.34 -17.09
N HIS A 315 3.14 -11.15 -16.35
CA HIS A 315 2.48 -12.17 -15.54
C HIS A 315 1.14 -12.61 -16.14
N LYS A 316 0.84 -13.88 -15.97
CA LYS A 316 -0.47 -14.49 -16.28
C LYS A 316 -0.65 -15.75 -15.45
N ILE A 317 -1.88 -16.12 -15.18
CA ILE A 317 -2.21 -17.42 -14.58
C ILE A 317 -1.97 -18.51 -15.61
N ARG A 318 -1.23 -19.55 -15.22
CA ARG A 318 -0.93 -20.74 -16.04
C ARG A 318 -1.59 -21.95 -15.40
N ASP A 319 -2.77 -22.31 -15.87
CA ASP A 319 -3.58 -23.40 -15.31
C ASP A 319 -2.90 -24.74 -15.44
N ASP A 320 -2.08 -24.93 -16.48
CA ASP A 320 -1.28 -26.13 -16.72
C ASP A 320 -0.11 -26.31 -15.74
N TRP A 321 0.22 -25.28 -14.93
CA TRP A 321 1.29 -25.32 -13.93
C TRP A 321 0.78 -25.63 -12.49
N GLN A 322 -0.47 -25.99 -12.35
CA GLN A 322 -1.00 -26.47 -11.06
C GLN A 322 -0.37 -27.83 -10.67
N PHE A 323 0.07 -27.97 -9.41
CA PHE A 323 0.77 -29.13 -8.89
C PHE A 323 0.45 -29.41 -7.42
#